data_3755d4f5e06ab3a4507e88d5cbd1c754
#
_entry.id   3755d4f5e06ab3a4507e88d5cbd1c754
#
_cell.length_a   1.000
_cell.length_b   1.000
_cell.length_c   1.000
_cell.angle_alpha   90.00
_cell.angle_beta   90.00
_cell.angle_gamma   90.00
#
_symmetry.space_group_name_H-M   'P 1'
#
loop_
_entity.id
_entity.type
_entity.pdbx_description
1 polymer ?
#
loop_
_entity_poly.entity_id
_entity_poly.type
_entity_poly.pdbx_seq_one_letter_code
_entity_poly.pdbx_strand_id
1 'polypeptide(L)'
;MKETGNRLLHLNLDIFRDSPEEVQKRNYDGLTAFIFIGMAVSLFAWLLSGIITGNLLSSNITIFLIFYIILMPMYMVTVKRWNGKHSLLMMYIIVAIALLTSILSGTVLDPDTPAFTYMVVVIAAPPLIFDNPVHILSFSYLSSAVFAILSMYTKTPELFAMDMSHLISASALSTGLTLIILDVRIAAAESALEIKSLSEHDPLTGLMNRRGGEKMISTLM
;
A
#
# COMPACT_ATOMS: atom_id res chain seq x y z
N MET A 1 -27.18 -14.62 -0.71
CA MET A 1 -25.91 -15.35 -0.45
C MET A 1 -25.25 -16.01 -1.67
N LYS A 2 -25.93 -16.14 -2.82
CA LYS A 2 -25.35 -16.70 -4.07
C LYS A 2 -24.60 -15.67 -4.95
N GLU A 3 -24.83 -14.38 -4.76
CA GLU A 3 -24.20 -13.32 -5.59
C GLU A 3 -22.79 -12.91 -5.15
N THR A 4 -22.43 -13.10 -3.87
CA THR A 4 -21.12 -12.68 -3.33
C THR A 4 -19.97 -13.56 -3.82
N GLY A 5 -20.21 -14.85 -4.09
CA GLY A 5 -19.16 -15.76 -4.57
C GLY A 5 -18.73 -15.53 -6.02
N ASN A 6 -19.59 -14.91 -6.84
CA ASN A 6 -19.30 -14.64 -8.26
C ASN A 6 -18.63 -13.27 -8.49
N ARG A 7 -18.69 -12.34 -7.52
CA ARG A 7 -18.12 -11.00 -7.65
C ARG A 7 -16.60 -10.97 -7.53
N LEU A 8 -16.00 -11.84 -6.73
CA LEU A 8 -14.54 -11.90 -6.57
C LEU A 8 -13.79 -12.30 -7.87
N LEU A 9 -14.49 -12.90 -8.84
CA LEU A 9 -13.92 -13.26 -10.14
C LEU A 9 -14.17 -12.19 -11.24
N HIS A 10 -14.97 -11.17 -10.98
CA HIS A 10 -15.34 -10.13 -11.94
C HIS A 10 -15.00 -8.71 -11.43
N LEU A 11 -13.72 -8.52 -11.01
CA LEU A 11 -13.22 -7.17 -10.74
C LEU A 11 -13.37 -6.33 -12.01
N ASN A 12 -14.09 -5.21 -11.91
CA ASN A 12 -14.14 -4.24 -13.01
C ASN A 12 -12.81 -3.49 -13.09
N LEU A 13 -11.89 -4.02 -13.89
CA LEU A 13 -10.55 -3.46 -14.06
C LEU A 13 -10.53 -2.23 -14.98
N ASP A 14 -11.62 -1.93 -15.67
CA ASP A 14 -11.71 -0.79 -16.58
C ASP A 14 -11.55 0.54 -15.84
N ILE A 15 -11.89 0.59 -14.54
CA ILE A 15 -11.71 1.78 -13.70
C ILE A 15 -10.26 2.28 -13.69
N PHE A 16 -9.27 1.39 -13.75
CA PHE A 16 -7.85 1.75 -13.74
C PHE A 16 -7.40 2.40 -15.04
N ARG A 17 -8.08 2.10 -16.14
CA ARG A 17 -7.82 2.69 -17.46
C ARG A 17 -8.66 3.94 -17.70
N ASP A 18 -9.96 3.88 -17.37
CA ASP A 18 -10.95 4.86 -17.77
C ASP A 18 -11.08 6.03 -16.77
N SER A 19 -10.57 5.85 -15.54
CA SER A 19 -10.64 6.86 -14.46
C SER A 19 -9.32 7.08 -13.76
N PRO A 20 -8.23 7.47 -14.46
CA PRO A 20 -6.90 7.62 -13.87
C PRO A 20 -6.85 8.69 -12.76
N GLU A 21 -7.67 9.73 -12.83
CA GLU A 21 -7.77 10.75 -11.78
C GLU A 21 -8.31 10.19 -10.46
N GLU A 22 -9.32 9.31 -10.53
CA GLU A 22 -9.86 8.66 -9.33
C GLU A 22 -8.85 7.69 -8.72
N VAL A 23 -8.07 6.98 -9.55
CA VAL A 23 -6.96 6.14 -9.11
C VAL A 23 -5.91 6.96 -8.36
N GLN A 24 -5.49 8.09 -8.92
CA GLN A 24 -4.52 8.99 -8.27
C GLN A 24 -5.06 9.54 -6.96
N LYS A 25 -6.31 9.98 -6.93
CA LYS A 25 -6.96 10.52 -5.73
C LYS A 25 -6.99 9.48 -4.60
N ARG A 26 -7.44 8.26 -4.89
CA ARG A 26 -7.51 7.19 -3.87
C ARG A 26 -6.15 6.76 -3.35
N ASN A 27 -5.15 6.75 -4.21
CA ASN A 27 -3.78 6.51 -3.78
C ASN A 27 -3.24 7.69 -2.97
N TYR A 28 -3.62 8.93 -3.29
CA TYR A 28 -3.23 10.11 -2.51
C TYR A 28 -3.79 10.08 -1.09
N ASP A 29 -5.10 9.77 -0.95
CA ASP A 29 -5.75 9.67 0.35
C ASP A 29 -5.13 8.52 1.19
N GLY A 30 -4.93 7.35 0.58
CA GLY A 30 -4.29 6.20 1.20
C GLY A 30 -2.83 6.47 1.57
N LEU A 31 -2.08 7.12 0.69
CA LEU A 31 -0.67 7.48 0.88
C LEU A 31 -0.50 8.44 2.06
N THR A 32 -1.34 9.47 2.14
CA THR A 32 -1.30 10.46 3.23
C THR A 32 -1.54 9.77 4.58
N ALA A 33 -2.56 8.92 4.66
CA ALA A 33 -2.85 8.16 5.87
C ALA A 33 -1.71 7.19 6.23
N PHE A 34 -1.18 6.46 5.24
CA PHE A 34 -0.09 5.49 5.44
C PHE A 34 1.19 6.15 5.93
N ILE A 35 1.60 7.27 5.32
CA ILE A 35 2.80 8.01 5.76
C ILE A 35 2.63 8.49 7.19
N PHE A 36 1.47 9.09 7.52
CA PHE A 36 1.23 9.63 8.86
C PHE A 36 1.22 8.53 9.93
N ILE A 37 0.51 7.44 9.68
CA ILE A 37 0.47 6.28 10.58
C ILE A 37 1.86 5.62 10.66
N GLY A 38 2.52 5.41 9.53
CA GLY A 38 3.87 4.83 9.45
C GLY A 38 4.90 5.64 10.24
N MET A 39 4.85 6.96 10.16
CA MET A 39 5.71 7.85 10.95
C MET A 39 5.43 7.69 12.46
N ALA A 40 4.17 7.69 12.87
CA ALA A 40 3.80 7.54 14.28
C ALA A 40 4.22 6.17 14.83
N VAL A 41 3.95 5.10 14.09
CA VAL A 41 4.32 3.71 14.47
C VAL A 41 5.84 3.54 14.52
N SER A 42 6.57 4.03 13.53
CA SER A 42 8.03 3.92 13.48
C SER A 42 8.70 4.66 14.65
N LEU A 43 8.22 5.88 14.95
CA LEU A 43 8.73 6.65 16.09
C LEU A 43 8.42 5.95 17.41
N PHE A 44 7.19 5.47 17.58
CA PHE A 44 6.77 4.75 18.79
C PHE A 44 7.57 3.44 18.96
N ALA A 45 7.73 2.65 17.91
CA ALA A 45 8.51 1.41 17.93
C ALA A 45 9.98 1.66 18.30
N TRP A 46 10.59 2.71 17.72
CA TRP A 46 11.95 3.11 18.05
C TRP A 46 12.10 3.49 19.53
N LEU A 47 11.22 4.35 20.05
CA LEU A 47 11.24 4.76 21.46
C LEU A 47 11.02 3.58 22.41
N LEU A 48 9.99 2.76 22.15
CA LEU A 48 9.64 1.63 23.01
C LEU A 48 10.77 0.59 23.04
N SER A 49 11.31 0.23 21.88
CA SER A 49 12.42 -0.71 21.80
C SER A 49 13.68 -0.18 22.50
N GLY A 50 13.97 1.12 22.35
CA GLY A 50 15.09 1.74 23.03
C GLY A 50 14.96 1.76 24.55
N ILE A 51 13.74 1.98 25.06
CA ILE A 51 13.46 1.91 26.52
C ILE A 51 13.64 0.46 27.02
N ILE A 52 13.11 -0.52 26.30
CA ILE A 52 13.18 -1.95 26.71
C ILE A 52 14.62 -2.46 26.70
N THR A 53 15.42 -2.12 25.70
CA THR A 53 16.78 -2.61 25.54
C THR A 53 17.82 -1.75 26.28
N GLY A 54 17.45 -0.56 26.75
CA GLY A 54 18.37 0.41 27.33
C GLY A 54 19.33 1.04 26.30
N ASN A 55 19.15 0.78 25.01
CA ASN A 55 20.04 1.26 23.93
C ASN A 55 19.24 1.77 22.73
N LEU A 56 19.08 3.09 22.62
CA LEU A 56 18.35 3.75 21.52
C LEU A 56 19.07 3.69 20.16
N LEU A 57 20.35 3.29 20.12
CA LEU A 57 21.17 3.29 18.92
C LEU A 57 21.59 1.88 18.47
N SER A 58 20.93 0.82 18.98
CA SER A 58 21.20 -0.52 18.46
C SER A 58 20.81 -0.62 16.96
N SER A 59 21.54 -1.43 16.18
CA SER A 59 21.34 -1.54 14.74
C SER A 59 19.90 -1.88 14.35
N ASN A 60 19.27 -2.81 15.07
CA ASN A 60 17.92 -3.28 14.80
C ASN A 60 16.85 -2.24 15.11
N ILE A 61 17.09 -1.37 16.10
CA ILE A 61 16.17 -0.30 16.49
C ILE A 61 16.30 0.91 15.56
N THR A 62 17.52 1.21 15.13
CA THR A 62 17.82 2.36 14.27
C THR A 62 17.11 2.28 12.91
N ILE A 63 16.76 1.08 12.43
CA ILE A 63 16.02 0.91 11.17
C ILE A 63 14.65 1.62 11.20
N PHE A 64 13.95 1.62 12.34
CA PHE A 64 12.68 2.33 12.49
C PHE A 64 12.87 3.85 12.42
N LEU A 65 13.98 4.36 12.96
CA LEU A 65 14.33 5.78 12.88
C LEU A 65 14.67 6.19 11.43
N ILE A 66 15.41 5.36 10.71
CA ILE A 66 15.72 5.58 9.29
C ILE A 66 14.43 5.64 8.47
N PHE A 67 13.53 4.68 8.69
CA PHE A 67 12.24 4.67 8.01
C PHE A 67 11.42 5.94 8.29
N TYR A 68 11.37 6.40 9.55
CA TYR A 68 10.73 7.67 9.92
C TYR A 68 11.36 8.87 9.18
N ILE A 69 12.70 8.95 9.12
CA ILE A 69 13.42 10.04 8.46
C ILE A 69 13.13 10.07 6.96
N ILE A 70 12.94 8.90 6.33
CA ILE A 70 12.59 8.82 4.91
C ILE A 70 11.14 9.24 4.67
N LEU A 71 10.21 8.79 5.51
CA LEU A 71 8.78 9.09 5.34
C LEU A 71 8.45 10.57 5.47
N MET A 72 9.13 11.29 6.35
CA MET A 72 8.85 12.72 6.61
C MET A 72 9.05 13.62 5.38
N PRO A 73 10.21 13.62 4.69
CA PRO A 73 10.37 14.41 3.47
C PRO A 73 9.46 13.94 2.33
N MET A 74 9.18 12.63 2.22
CA MET A 74 8.23 12.11 1.23
C MET A 74 6.82 12.65 1.46
N TYR A 75 6.37 12.73 2.70
CA TYR A 75 5.11 13.38 3.06
C TYR A 75 5.08 14.84 2.60
N MET A 76 6.14 15.60 2.89
CA MET A 76 6.23 17.01 2.51
C MET A 76 6.19 17.22 0.99
N VAL A 77 6.89 16.36 0.24
CA VAL A 77 6.90 16.41 -1.23
C VAL A 77 5.52 16.06 -1.79
N THR A 78 4.90 15.00 -1.31
CA THR A 78 3.58 14.54 -1.78
C THR A 78 2.50 15.57 -1.55
N VAL A 79 2.43 16.13 -0.33
CA VAL A 79 1.37 17.07 0.06
C VAL A 79 1.60 18.47 -0.51
N LYS A 80 2.83 18.99 -0.47
CA LYS A 80 3.10 20.41 -0.83
C LYS A 80 3.44 20.62 -2.30
N ARG A 81 4.13 19.68 -2.94
CA ARG A 81 4.71 19.91 -4.27
C ARG A 81 3.94 19.28 -5.42
N TRP A 82 3.38 18.10 -5.23
CA TRP A 82 2.83 17.31 -6.34
C TRP A 82 1.30 17.25 -6.38
N ASN A 83 0.63 17.76 -5.37
CA ASN A 83 -0.83 17.84 -5.32
C ASN A 83 -1.53 16.57 -5.82
N GLY A 84 -0.99 15.42 -5.47
CA GLY A 84 -1.54 14.10 -5.80
C GLY A 84 -1.26 13.55 -7.20
N LYS A 85 -0.60 14.28 -8.10
CA LYS A 85 -0.40 13.85 -9.51
C LYS A 85 0.38 12.54 -9.69
N HIS A 86 1.22 12.15 -8.72
CA HIS A 86 2.07 10.96 -8.79
C HIS A 86 1.88 10.05 -7.57
N SER A 87 0.70 10.08 -6.99
CA SER A 87 0.42 9.34 -5.74
C SER A 87 0.56 7.83 -5.90
N LEU A 88 0.18 7.26 -7.03
CA LEU A 88 0.37 5.84 -7.31
C LEU A 88 1.86 5.44 -7.32
N LEU A 89 2.71 6.21 -8.04
CA LEU A 89 4.16 5.97 -8.06
C LEU A 89 4.75 6.09 -6.65
N MET A 90 4.35 7.13 -5.91
CA MET A 90 4.80 7.33 -4.53
C MET A 90 4.38 6.18 -3.60
N MET A 91 3.18 5.64 -3.79
CA MET A 91 2.72 4.50 -3.02
C MET A 91 3.62 3.28 -3.26
N TYR A 92 3.95 2.97 -4.52
CA TYR A 92 4.90 1.89 -4.84
C TYR A 92 6.28 2.13 -4.25
N ILE A 93 6.82 3.36 -4.30
CA ILE A 93 8.13 3.69 -3.73
C ILE A 93 8.14 3.48 -2.21
N ILE A 94 7.11 3.96 -1.50
CA ILE A 94 7.03 3.81 -0.04
C ILE A 94 6.88 2.35 0.36
N VAL A 95 6.00 1.60 -0.32
CA VAL A 95 5.83 0.17 -0.08
C VAL A 95 7.13 -0.60 -0.39
N ALA A 96 7.85 -0.24 -1.47
CA ALA A 96 9.16 -0.82 -1.77
C ALA A 96 10.18 -0.58 -0.65
N ILE A 97 10.24 0.65 -0.12
CA ILE A 97 11.13 0.99 1.01
C ILE A 97 10.75 0.17 2.24
N ALA A 98 9.46 0.05 2.56
CA ALA A 98 8.99 -0.74 3.70
C ALA A 98 9.33 -2.23 3.54
N LEU A 99 9.14 -2.81 2.36
CA LEU A 99 9.51 -4.19 2.05
C LEU A 99 11.04 -4.40 2.12
N LEU A 100 11.82 -3.52 1.50
CA LEU A 100 13.28 -3.62 1.51
C LEU A 100 13.86 -3.49 2.93
N THR A 101 13.39 -2.53 3.71
CA THR A 101 13.85 -2.37 5.10
C THR A 101 13.48 -3.57 5.97
N SER A 102 12.30 -4.15 5.78
CA SER A 102 11.88 -5.35 6.51
C SER A 102 12.64 -6.62 6.06
N ILE A 103 12.97 -6.73 4.77
CA ILE A 103 13.85 -7.80 4.25
C ILE A 103 15.23 -7.69 4.90
N LEU A 104 15.87 -6.52 4.83
CA LEU A 104 17.20 -6.33 5.40
C LEU A 104 17.22 -6.57 6.91
N SER A 105 16.19 -6.09 7.62
CA SER A 105 16.06 -6.35 9.06
C SER A 105 15.98 -7.84 9.38
N GLY A 106 15.16 -8.59 8.64
CA GLY A 106 14.91 -10.00 8.92
C GLY A 106 15.92 -10.98 8.31
N THR A 107 16.88 -10.52 7.48
CA THR A 107 17.86 -11.41 6.83
C THR A 107 19.31 -11.02 7.13
N VAL A 108 19.67 -9.75 6.91
CA VAL A 108 21.07 -9.28 7.01
C VAL A 108 21.41 -8.79 8.41
N LEU A 109 20.51 -8.03 9.03
CA LEU A 109 20.76 -7.42 10.35
C LEU A 109 20.49 -8.39 11.50
N ASP A 110 19.55 -9.32 11.31
CA ASP A 110 19.20 -10.32 12.31
C ASP A 110 19.01 -11.70 11.66
N PRO A 111 20.10 -12.35 11.22
CA PRO A 111 20.02 -13.64 10.52
C PRO A 111 19.64 -14.80 11.43
N ASP A 112 19.81 -14.66 12.75
CA ASP A 112 19.63 -15.71 13.74
C ASP A 112 18.20 -15.84 14.26
N THR A 113 17.28 -14.99 13.77
CA THR A 113 15.86 -15.02 14.15
C THR A 113 14.95 -15.13 12.94
N PRO A 114 13.70 -15.63 13.11
CA PRO A 114 12.71 -15.63 12.02
C PRO A 114 12.32 -14.22 11.59
N ALA A 115 12.10 -14.04 10.29
CA ALA A 115 11.81 -12.73 9.67
C ALA A 115 10.35 -12.27 9.84
N PHE A 116 9.81 -12.24 11.05
CA PHE A 116 8.42 -11.85 11.32
C PHE A 116 8.05 -10.46 10.81
N THR A 117 8.98 -9.49 10.92
CA THR A 117 8.73 -8.12 10.43
C THR A 117 8.39 -8.11 8.94
N TYR A 118 9.14 -8.88 8.14
CA TYR A 118 8.86 -9.01 6.71
C TYR A 118 7.50 -9.65 6.45
N MET A 119 7.14 -10.71 7.19
CA MET A 119 5.83 -11.38 7.03
C MET A 119 4.66 -10.43 7.30
N VAL A 120 4.76 -9.59 8.32
CA VAL A 120 3.74 -8.57 8.62
C VAL A 120 3.65 -7.55 7.49
N VAL A 121 4.78 -7.05 6.98
CA VAL A 121 4.80 -6.02 5.94
C VAL A 121 4.28 -6.56 4.61
N VAL A 122 4.65 -7.80 4.21
CA VAL A 122 4.16 -8.40 2.96
C VAL A 122 2.65 -8.68 2.98
N ILE A 123 2.06 -8.92 4.16
CA ILE A 123 0.61 -9.07 4.30
C ILE A 123 -0.09 -7.70 4.23
N ALA A 124 0.44 -6.70 4.93
CA ALA A 124 -0.26 -5.44 5.17
C ALA A 124 -0.06 -4.39 4.05
N ALA A 125 1.10 -4.36 3.39
CA ALA A 125 1.44 -3.27 2.48
C ALA A 125 0.78 -3.37 1.08
N PRO A 126 0.71 -4.53 0.39
CA PRO A 126 0.11 -4.63 -0.94
C PRO A 126 -1.35 -4.18 -1.01
N PRO A 127 -2.24 -4.52 -0.04
CA PRO A 127 -3.64 -4.08 -0.06
C PRO A 127 -3.83 -2.57 0.01
N LEU A 128 -2.81 -1.81 0.39
CA LEU A 128 -2.88 -0.33 0.46
C LEU A 128 -2.81 0.32 -0.92
N ILE A 129 -2.20 -0.35 -1.89
CA ILE A 129 -2.08 0.14 -3.26
C ILE A 129 -3.44 0.00 -3.97
N PHE A 130 -3.87 1.06 -4.66
CA PHE A 130 -5.05 1.02 -5.51
C PHE A 130 -4.62 1.06 -6.98
N ASP A 131 -4.40 -0.13 -7.53
CA ASP A 131 -3.95 -0.36 -8.90
C ASP A 131 -4.47 -1.71 -9.42
N ASN A 132 -4.18 -2.03 -10.67
CA ASN A 132 -4.48 -3.33 -11.24
C ASN A 132 -3.88 -4.46 -10.37
N PRO A 133 -4.67 -5.47 -9.97
CA PRO A 133 -4.22 -6.54 -9.10
C PRO A 133 -2.99 -7.28 -9.63
N VAL A 134 -2.84 -7.40 -10.96
CA VAL A 134 -1.66 -8.03 -11.57
C VAL A 134 -0.39 -7.26 -11.23
N HIS A 135 -0.42 -5.92 -11.27
CA HIS A 135 0.75 -5.10 -10.92
C HIS A 135 1.09 -5.23 -9.44
N ILE A 136 0.09 -5.14 -8.55
CA ILE A 136 0.28 -5.24 -7.10
C ILE A 136 0.85 -6.61 -6.72
N LEU A 137 0.25 -7.70 -7.23
CA LEU A 137 0.68 -9.06 -6.91
C LEU A 137 2.06 -9.37 -7.50
N SER A 138 2.35 -8.95 -8.73
CA SER A 138 3.67 -9.12 -9.33
C SER A 138 4.76 -8.41 -8.52
N PHE A 139 4.50 -7.19 -8.04
CA PHE A 139 5.39 -6.43 -7.17
C PHE A 139 5.61 -7.15 -5.83
N SER A 140 4.54 -7.66 -5.20
CA SER A 140 4.61 -8.40 -3.94
C SER A 140 5.40 -9.70 -4.08
N TYR A 141 5.13 -10.49 -5.12
CA TYR A 141 5.84 -11.74 -5.38
C TYR A 141 7.31 -11.53 -5.75
N LEU A 142 7.62 -10.42 -6.46
CA LEU A 142 9.02 -10.05 -6.73
C LEU A 142 9.76 -9.77 -5.42
N SER A 143 9.18 -9.04 -4.48
CA SER A 143 9.78 -8.81 -3.16
C SER A 143 9.96 -10.12 -2.39
N SER A 144 8.99 -11.03 -2.47
CA SER A 144 9.06 -12.35 -1.82
C SER A 144 10.18 -13.21 -2.40
N ALA A 145 10.42 -13.13 -3.71
CA ALA A 145 11.56 -13.80 -4.33
C ALA A 145 12.90 -13.24 -3.86
N VAL A 146 13.02 -11.90 -3.74
CA VAL A 146 14.22 -11.26 -3.18
C VAL A 146 14.46 -11.69 -1.75
N PHE A 147 13.41 -11.71 -0.92
CA PHE A 147 13.50 -12.20 0.47
C PHE A 147 13.97 -13.66 0.52
N ALA A 148 13.39 -14.56 -0.28
CA ALA A 148 13.75 -15.97 -0.31
C ALA A 148 15.22 -16.18 -0.69
N ILE A 149 15.71 -15.45 -1.69
CA ILE A 149 17.12 -15.50 -2.10
C ILE A 149 18.03 -15.04 -0.96
N LEU A 150 17.76 -13.88 -0.35
CA LEU A 150 18.60 -13.37 0.73
C LEU A 150 18.57 -14.29 1.96
N SER A 151 17.39 -14.77 2.36
CA SER A 151 17.24 -15.70 3.47
C SER A 151 18.03 -17.00 3.25
N MET A 152 18.06 -17.51 2.01
CA MET A 152 18.83 -18.70 1.64
C MET A 152 20.35 -18.52 1.85
N TYR A 153 20.88 -17.31 1.64
CA TYR A 153 22.32 -17.04 1.78
C TYR A 153 22.74 -16.59 3.19
N THR A 154 21.81 -16.07 3.98
CA THR A 154 22.15 -15.45 5.27
C THR A 154 21.78 -16.29 6.47
N LYS A 155 20.87 -17.25 6.34
CA LYS A 155 20.31 -18.02 7.46
C LYS A 155 20.72 -19.48 7.46
N THR A 156 20.57 -20.13 8.64
CA THR A 156 20.74 -21.58 8.75
C THR A 156 19.63 -22.31 7.98
N PRO A 157 19.85 -23.57 7.54
CA PRO A 157 18.83 -24.33 6.81
C PRO A 157 17.50 -24.46 7.55
N GLU A 158 17.52 -24.57 8.87
CA GLU A 158 16.34 -24.70 9.73
C GLU A 158 15.53 -23.39 9.74
N LEU A 159 16.19 -22.25 9.93
CA LEU A 159 15.55 -20.93 9.91
C LEU A 159 15.05 -20.58 8.51
N PHE A 160 15.81 -20.91 7.47
CA PHE A 160 15.37 -20.76 6.09
C PHE A 160 14.09 -21.53 5.81
N ALA A 161 14.03 -22.83 6.20
CA ALA A 161 12.83 -23.64 6.01
C ALA A 161 11.61 -23.07 6.75
N MET A 162 11.80 -22.57 7.96
CA MET A 162 10.77 -21.91 8.75
C MET A 162 10.29 -20.61 8.09
N ASP A 163 11.21 -19.76 7.64
CA ASP A 163 10.88 -18.54 6.92
C ASP A 163 10.11 -18.82 5.62
N MET A 164 10.48 -19.86 4.85
CA MET A 164 9.78 -20.24 3.64
C MET A 164 8.34 -20.71 3.91
N SER A 165 8.12 -21.47 4.99
CA SER A 165 6.76 -21.88 5.38
C SER A 165 5.88 -20.68 5.76
N HIS A 166 6.42 -19.71 6.49
CA HIS A 166 5.75 -18.46 6.83
C HIS A 166 5.52 -17.60 5.60
N LEU A 167 6.48 -17.51 4.68
CA LEU A 167 6.38 -16.76 3.44
C LEU A 167 5.23 -17.25 2.56
N ILE A 168 5.10 -18.56 2.38
CA ILE A 168 4.00 -19.15 1.59
C ILE A 168 2.65 -18.77 2.21
N SER A 169 2.51 -18.93 3.52
CA SER A 169 1.28 -18.60 4.24
C SER A 169 0.97 -17.10 4.18
N ALA A 170 1.98 -16.25 4.41
CA ALA A 170 1.86 -14.81 4.36
C ALA A 170 1.50 -14.31 2.95
N SER A 171 2.13 -14.86 1.91
CA SER A 171 1.84 -14.50 0.51
C SER A 171 0.43 -14.92 0.08
N ALA A 172 -0.04 -16.09 0.50
CA ALA A 172 -1.41 -16.52 0.25
C ALA A 172 -2.43 -15.61 0.94
N LEU A 173 -2.18 -15.27 2.22
CA LEU A 173 -3.03 -14.32 2.96
C LEU A 173 -3.01 -12.92 2.36
N SER A 174 -1.83 -12.42 1.98
CA SER A 174 -1.65 -11.13 1.30
C SER A 174 -2.45 -11.06 0.01
N THR A 175 -2.38 -12.12 -0.81
CA THR A 175 -3.13 -12.20 -2.07
C THR A 175 -4.63 -12.15 -1.81
N GLY A 176 -5.14 -12.95 -0.88
CA GLY A 176 -6.55 -12.95 -0.52
C GLY A 176 -7.03 -11.59 -0.02
N LEU A 177 -6.29 -10.99 0.91
CA LEU A 177 -6.62 -9.65 1.44
C LEU A 177 -6.56 -8.57 0.36
N THR A 178 -5.56 -8.60 -0.51
CA THR A 178 -5.42 -7.63 -1.61
C THR A 178 -6.64 -7.70 -2.53
N LEU A 179 -7.06 -8.88 -2.94
CA LEU A 179 -8.21 -9.04 -3.83
C LEU A 179 -9.53 -8.61 -3.16
N ILE A 180 -9.74 -8.98 -1.90
CA ILE A 180 -10.96 -8.60 -1.15
C ILE A 180 -11.02 -7.08 -0.94
N ILE A 181 -9.92 -6.47 -0.48
CA ILE A 181 -9.88 -5.02 -0.21
C ILE A 181 -10.01 -4.25 -1.53
N LEU A 182 -9.39 -4.73 -2.60
CA LEU A 182 -9.47 -4.09 -3.90
C LEU A 182 -10.91 -4.13 -4.46
N ASP A 183 -11.62 -5.25 -4.33
CA ASP A 183 -13.04 -5.37 -4.72
C ASP A 183 -13.90 -4.32 -4.01
N VAL A 184 -13.76 -4.20 -2.69
CA VAL A 184 -14.48 -3.18 -1.89
C VAL A 184 -14.12 -1.76 -2.33
N ARG A 185 -12.85 -1.48 -2.61
CA ARG A 185 -12.39 -0.15 -3.03
C ARG A 185 -12.84 0.20 -4.45
N ILE A 186 -12.90 -0.76 -5.36
CA ILE A 186 -13.45 -0.58 -6.71
C ILE A 186 -14.94 -0.26 -6.62
N ALA A 187 -15.73 -1.05 -5.89
CA ALA A 187 -17.15 -0.78 -5.71
C ALA A 187 -17.43 0.61 -5.10
N ALA A 188 -16.63 1.01 -4.11
CA ALA A 188 -16.73 2.36 -3.54
C ALA A 188 -16.32 3.46 -4.53
N ALA A 189 -15.38 3.18 -5.45
CA ALA A 189 -14.98 4.14 -6.49
C ALA A 189 -16.09 4.32 -7.53
N GLU A 190 -16.68 3.24 -8.00
CA GLU A 190 -17.79 3.25 -8.95
C GLU A 190 -18.99 4.01 -8.38
N SER A 191 -19.37 3.70 -7.13
CA SER A 191 -20.47 4.41 -6.45
C SER A 191 -20.19 5.91 -6.32
N ALA A 192 -18.95 6.31 -6.04
CA ALA A 192 -18.57 7.71 -5.95
C ALA A 192 -18.65 8.42 -7.32
N LEU A 193 -18.26 7.76 -8.40
CA LEU A 193 -18.36 8.27 -9.77
C LEU A 193 -19.83 8.40 -10.21
N GLU A 194 -20.66 7.43 -9.87
CA GLU A 194 -22.11 7.46 -10.15
C GLU A 194 -22.77 8.62 -9.42
N ILE A 195 -22.55 8.79 -8.11
CA ILE A 195 -23.08 9.91 -7.32
C ILE A 195 -22.63 11.25 -7.92
N LYS A 196 -21.36 11.35 -8.36
CA LYS A 196 -20.84 12.56 -8.99
C LYS A 196 -21.58 12.85 -10.30
N SER A 197 -21.79 11.83 -11.14
CA SER A 197 -22.52 12.00 -12.41
C SER A 197 -23.97 12.44 -12.20
N LEU A 198 -24.68 11.82 -11.25
CA LEU A 198 -26.04 12.21 -10.86
C LEU A 198 -26.11 13.63 -10.27
N SER A 199 -25.06 14.08 -9.61
CA SER A 199 -24.95 15.45 -9.05
C SER A 199 -24.66 16.51 -10.11
N GLU A 200 -24.07 16.16 -11.26
CA GLU A 200 -23.66 17.09 -12.33
C GLU A 200 -24.63 17.07 -13.52
N HIS A 201 -25.46 16.03 -13.66
CA HIS A 201 -26.44 15.88 -14.75
C HIS A 201 -27.87 15.74 -14.21
N ASP A 202 -28.83 16.20 -14.98
CA ASP A 202 -30.25 15.97 -14.71
C ASP A 202 -30.63 14.53 -15.11
N PRO A 203 -31.16 13.69 -14.20
CA PRO A 203 -31.45 12.30 -14.48
C PRO A 203 -32.55 12.04 -15.50
N LEU A 204 -33.41 13.06 -15.79
CA LEU A 204 -34.50 12.92 -16.74
C LEU A 204 -34.11 13.32 -18.16
N THR A 205 -33.26 14.32 -18.31
CA THR A 205 -32.85 14.86 -19.60
C THR A 205 -31.45 14.47 -20.03
N GLY A 206 -30.62 13.97 -19.12
CA GLY A 206 -29.19 13.67 -19.36
C GLY A 206 -28.32 14.92 -19.57
N LEU A 207 -28.90 16.12 -19.51
CA LEU A 207 -28.18 17.38 -19.66
C LEU A 207 -27.47 17.78 -18.37
N MET A 208 -26.40 18.56 -18.51
CA MET A 208 -25.75 19.16 -17.34
C MET A 208 -26.75 20.03 -16.58
N ASN A 209 -26.88 19.79 -15.29
CA ASN A 209 -27.62 20.67 -14.41
C ASN A 209 -26.81 21.96 -14.14
N ARG A 210 -27.44 22.96 -13.51
CA ARG A 210 -26.79 24.24 -13.20
C ARG A 210 -25.44 24.08 -12.52
N ARG A 211 -25.33 23.16 -11.58
CA ARG A 211 -24.09 22.90 -10.82
C ARG A 211 -23.00 22.33 -11.71
N GLY A 212 -23.31 21.39 -12.61
CA GLY A 212 -22.36 20.85 -13.58
C GLY A 212 -21.87 21.94 -14.55
N GLY A 213 -22.76 22.78 -15.03
CA GLY A 213 -22.44 23.92 -15.92
C GLY A 213 -21.51 24.95 -15.25
N GLU A 214 -21.82 25.38 -14.03
CA GLU A 214 -20.99 26.33 -13.26
C GLU A 214 -19.56 25.77 -13.01
N LYS A 215 -19.45 24.49 -12.71
CA LYS A 215 -18.17 23.84 -12.51
C LYS A 215 -17.34 23.74 -13.80
N MET A 216 -17.97 23.41 -14.92
CA MET A 216 -17.30 23.37 -16.23
C MET A 216 -16.72 24.73 -16.60
N ILE A 217 -17.49 25.81 -16.41
CA ILE A 217 -17.05 27.20 -16.68
C ILE A 217 -15.86 27.57 -15.79
N SER A 218 -15.88 27.21 -14.50
CA SER A 218 -14.77 27.51 -13.57
C SER A 218 -13.47 26.76 -13.89
N THR A 219 -13.54 25.65 -14.63
CA THR A 219 -12.36 24.86 -15.04
C THR A 219 -11.74 25.40 -16.32
N LEU A 220 -12.50 26.17 -17.11
CA LEU A 220 -12.05 26.75 -18.40
C LEU A 220 -11.48 28.16 -18.24
N MET A 221 -11.67 28.79 -17.08
CA MET A 221 -11.11 30.10 -16.71
C MET A 221 -9.85 29.94 -15.85
#